data_a2ef4919d2468b58b476fea075c93777
#
_entry.id   a2ef4919d2468b58b476fea075c93777
#
_cell.length_a   1.000
_cell.length_b   1.000
_cell.length_c   1.000
_cell.angle_alpha   90.00
_cell.angle_beta   90.00
_cell.angle_gamma   90.00
#
_symmetry.space_group_name_H-M   'P 1'
#
loop_
_entity.id
_entity.type
_entity.pdbx_description
1 polymer ?
#
loop_
_entity_poly.entity_id
_entity_poly.type
_entity_poly.pdbx_seq_one_letter_code
_entity_poly.pdbx_strand_id
1 'polypeptide(L)'
;MRVAEMNREALEAFAADCKKQYEAFQAQGLKLDMSRGKPSPKQLDLTNGITDCLSEDDYKAENGLDCRNYGCLDGLPEAKAFFAPMLGVKPEDVIVCGNSSLNIMYWAMSLAMTNGVMGSKP
;
A
#
# COMPACT_ATOMS: atom_id res chain seq x y z
N MET A 1 11.80 -17.49 -24.22
CA MET A 1 11.71 -17.12 -25.65
C MET A 1 10.77 -15.92 -25.74
N ARG A 2 11.16 -14.84 -26.43
CA ARG A 2 10.31 -13.65 -26.58
C ARG A 2 9.35 -13.85 -27.72
N VAL A 3 8.08 -13.44 -27.58
CA VAL A 3 7.06 -13.57 -28.64
C VAL A 3 7.51 -12.94 -29.96
N ALA A 4 8.26 -11.84 -29.91
CA ALA A 4 8.81 -11.16 -31.08
C ALA A 4 9.88 -11.96 -31.87
N GLU A 5 10.40 -13.02 -31.28
CA GLU A 5 11.45 -13.88 -31.87
C GLU A 5 10.86 -15.19 -32.46
N MET A 6 9.55 -15.39 -32.30
CA MET A 6 8.86 -16.57 -32.82
C MET A 6 8.60 -16.46 -34.31
N ASN A 7 8.82 -17.55 -35.04
CA ASN A 7 8.31 -17.67 -36.39
C ASN A 7 6.78 -17.85 -36.39
N ARG A 8 6.15 -17.78 -37.56
CA ARG A 8 4.68 -17.82 -37.67
C ARG A 8 4.08 -19.11 -37.08
N GLU A 9 4.67 -20.26 -37.35
CA GLU A 9 4.19 -21.57 -36.87
C GLU A 9 4.27 -21.66 -35.34
N ALA A 10 5.39 -21.24 -34.74
CA ALA A 10 5.58 -21.20 -33.31
C ALA A 10 4.60 -20.21 -32.63
N LEU A 11 4.33 -19.08 -33.27
CA LEU A 11 3.39 -18.08 -32.77
C LEU A 11 1.95 -18.61 -32.79
N GLU A 12 1.55 -19.29 -33.87
CA GLU A 12 0.22 -19.91 -33.98
C GLU A 12 0.02 -21.03 -32.95
N ALA A 13 1.04 -21.87 -32.75
CA ALA A 13 1.02 -22.90 -31.70
C ALA A 13 0.94 -22.29 -30.29
N PHE A 14 1.71 -21.24 -30.00
CA PHE A 14 1.66 -20.53 -28.73
C PHE A 14 0.30 -19.89 -28.49
N ALA A 15 -0.29 -19.25 -29.51
CA ALA A 15 -1.61 -18.65 -29.40
C ALA A 15 -2.70 -19.72 -29.15
N ALA A 16 -2.60 -20.88 -29.80
CA ALA A 16 -3.54 -21.99 -29.58
C ALA A 16 -3.43 -22.55 -28.15
N ASP A 17 -2.20 -22.67 -27.61
CA ASP A 17 -1.99 -23.13 -26.23
C ASP A 17 -2.53 -22.11 -25.21
N CYS A 18 -2.25 -20.82 -25.39
CA CYS A 18 -2.81 -19.75 -24.56
C CYS A 18 -4.35 -19.78 -24.56
N LYS A 19 -4.96 -19.95 -25.73
CA LYS A 19 -6.42 -20.07 -25.85
C LYS A 19 -6.95 -21.26 -25.08
N LYS A 20 -6.33 -22.44 -25.22
CA LYS A 20 -6.69 -23.65 -24.49
C LYS A 20 -6.60 -23.46 -22.98
N GLN A 21 -5.52 -22.84 -22.48
CA GLN A 21 -5.36 -22.55 -21.06
C GLN A 21 -6.45 -21.57 -20.57
N TYR A 22 -6.75 -20.53 -21.33
CA TYR A 22 -7.80 -19.58 -21.01
C TYR A 22 -9.19 -20.24 -20.91
N GLU A 23 -9.54 -21.08 -21.90
CA GLU A 23 -10.79 -21.83 -21.90
C GLU A 23 -10.88 -22.81 -20.72
N ALA A 24 -9.76 -23.43 -20.32
CA ALA A 24 -9.69 -24.27 -19.14
C ALA A 24 -9.91 -23.49 -17.84
N PHE A 25 -9.41 -22.26 -17.73
CA PHE A 25 -9.71 -21.39 -16.61
C PHE A 25 -11.16 -20.94 -16.57
N GLN A 26 -11.73 -20.58 -17.73
CA GLN A 26 -13.15 -20.23 -17.80
C GLN A 26 -14.07 -21.39 -17.37
N ALA A 27 -13.72 -22.61 -17.75
CA ALA A 27 -14.49 -23.80 -17.38
C ALA A 27 -14.52 -24.09 -15.88
N GLN A 28 -13.59 -23.52 -15.09
CA GLN A 28 -13.58 -23.65 -13.64
C GLN A 28 -14.69 -22.82 -12.96
N GLY A 29 -15.37 -21.93 -13.69
CA GLY A 29 -16.46 -21.11 -13.15
C GLY A 29 -16.05 -20.18 -12.01
N LEU A 30 -14.79 -19.75 -11.96
CA LEU A 30 -14.27 -18.90 -10.91
C LEU A 30 -14.97 -17.54 -10.92
N LYS A 31 -15.38 -17.08 -9.72
CA LYS A 31 -15.95 -15.76 -9.50
C LYS A 31 -14.90 -14.86 -8.85
N LEU A 32 -13.93 -14.41 -9.63
CA LEU A 32 -12.84 -13.55 -9.17
C LEU A 32 -13.14 -12.10 -9.55
N ASP A 33 -13.00 -11.20 -8.59
CA ASP A 33 -13.08 -9.75 -8.80
C ASP A 33 -11.68 -9.14 -8.66
N MET A 34 -11.15 -8.66 -9.77
CA MET A 34 -9.86 -7.96 -9.85
C MET A 34 -10.02 -6.43 -9.99
N SER A 35 -11.25 -5.92 -9.92
CA SER A 35 -11.53 -4.49 -10.13
C SER A 35 -11.07 -3.62 -8.96
N ARG A 36 -10.88 -4.19 -7.79
CA ARG A 36 -10.48 -3.50 -6.55
C ARG A 36 -9.49 -4.35 -5.75
N GLY A 37 -8.41 -3.72 -5.29
CA GLY A 37 -7.46 -4.31 -4.35
C GLY A 37 -8.03 -4.31 -2.91
N LYS A 38 -8.99 -5.20 -2.64
CA LYS A 38 -9.58 -5.37 -1.30
C LYS A 38 -9.03 -6.61 -0.62
N PRO A 39 -8.60 -6.52 0.65
CA PRO A 39 -8.28 -7.71 1.42
C PRO A 39 -9.49 -8.65 1.52
N SER A 40 -9.25 -9.94 1.48
CA SER A 40 -10.30 -10.95 1.74
C SER A 40 -10.73 -10.93 3.21
N PRO A 41 -11.94 -11.44 3.55
CA PRO A 41 -12.37 -11.54 4.95
C PRO A 41 -11.34 -12.26 5.84
N LYS A 42 -10.73 -13.35 5.37
CA LYS A 42 -9.69 -14.07 6.10
C LYS A 42 -8.43 -13.24 6.39
N GLN A 43 -8.09 -12.31 5.49
CA GLN A 43 -6.98 -11.38 5.73
C GLN A 43 -7.36 -10.31 6.75
N LEU A 44 -8.60 -9.83 6.73
CA LEU A 44 -9.12 -8.88 7.71
C LEU A 44 -9.22 -9.51 9.11
N ASP A 45 -9.56 -10.80 9.20
CA ASP A 45 -9.63 -11.53 10.47
C ASP A 45 -8.29 -11.53 11.24
N LEU A 46 -7.16 -11.37 10.56
CA LEU A 46 -5.84 -11.25 11.19
C LEU A 46 -5.72 -10.01 12.11
N THR A 47 -6.57 -9.00 11.89
CA THR A 47 -6.53 -7.74 12.63
C THR A 47 -7.64 -7.62 13.67
N ASN A 48 -8.48 -8.65 13.86
CA ASN A 48 -9.62 -8.60 14.78
C ASN A 48 -9.24 -8.27 16.24
N GLY A 49 -8.06 -8.70 16.69
CA GLY A 49 -7.56 -8.41 18.03
C GLY A 49 -6.81 -7.09 18.20
N ILE A 50 -6.66 -6.28 17.14
CA ILE A 50 -5.80 -5.09 17.20
C ILE A 50 -6.34 -4.02 18.16
N THR A 51 -7.67 -3.94 18.32
CA THR A 51 -8.32 -3.01 19.25
C THR A 51 -8.17 -3.43 20.72
N ASP A 52 -7.89 -4.69 20.97
CA ASP A 52 -7.72 -5.25 22.30
C ASP A 52 -6.25 -5.24 22.76
N CYS A 53 -5.35 -4.74 21.92
CA CYS A 53 -3.93 -4.63 22.23
C CYS A 53 -3.59 -3.46 23.15
N LEU A 54 -4.50 -2.49 23.30
CA LEU A 54 -4.29 -1.30 24.13
C LEU A 54 -5.14 -1.39 25.41
N SER A 55 -4.53 -1.04 26.53
CA SER A 55 -5.19 -0.86 27.81
C SER A 55 -5.35 0.61 28.17
N GLU A 56 -6.02 0.90 29.26
CA GLU A 56 -6.16 2.27 29.80
C GLU A 56 -4.83 2.90 30.21
N ASP A 57 -3.78 2.11 30.36
CA ASP A 57 -2.43 2.56 30.72
C ASP A 57 -1.54 2.82 29.51
N ASP A 58 -1.93 2.37 28.32
CA ASP A 58 -1.15 2.44 27.06
C ASP A 58 -1.34 3.76 26.32
N TYR A 59 -1.23 4.87 27.02
CA TYR A 59 -1.46 6.21 26.43
C TYR A 59 -0.20 7.06 26.27
N LYS A 60 0.96 6.54 26.64
CA LYS A 60 2.25 7.25 26.52
C LYS A 60 3.13 6.62 25.46
N ALA A 61 3.62 7.46 24.56
CA ALA A 61 4.67 7.08 23.62
C ALA A 61 6.02 6.89 24.34
N GLU A 62 6.99 6.23 23.70
CA GLU A 62 8.33 5.97 24.25
C GLU A 62 9.06 7.26 24.66
N ASN A 63 8.81 8.37 23.99
CA ASN A 63 9.35 9.69 24.33
C ASN A 63 8.60 10.40 25.46
N GLY A 64 7.60 9.75 26.09
CA GLY A 64 6.79 10.28 27.17
C GLY A 64 5.62 11.17 26.73
N LEU A 65 5.38 11.32 25.43
CA LEU A 65 4.22 12.06 24.92
C LEU A 65 2.92 11.37 25.34
N ASP A 66 1.97 12.14 25.87
CA ASP A 66 0.62 11.66 26.15
C ASP A 66 -0.21 11.66 24.86
N CYS A 67 -0.47 10.47 24.32
CA CYS A 67 -1.18 10.28 23.06
C CYS A 67 -2.66 10.68 23.09
N ARG A 68 -3.20 11.00 24.27
CA ARG A 68 -4.57 11.54 24.43
C ARG A 68 -4.65 13.03 24.12
N ASN A 69 -3.50 13.68 23.90
CA ASN A 69 -3.40 15.10 23.61
C ASN A 69 -2.81 15.35 22.22
N TYR A 70 -2.91 16.57 21.72
CA TYR A 70 -2.29 17.00 20.48
C TYR A 70 -0.81 17.37 20.68
N GLY A 71 -0.07 17.55 19.56
CA GLY A 71 1.32 18.06 19.61
C GLY A 71 2.33 17.20 18.86
N CYS A 72 1.91 16.07 18.28
CA CYS A 72 2.74 15.26 17.40
C CYS A 72 2.28 15.45 15.96
N LEU A 73 3.03 16.24 15.17
CA LEU A 73 2.62 16.65 13.82
C LEU A 73 2.94 15.62 12.74
N ASP A 74 4.01 14.84 12.93
CA ASP A 74 4.58 13.96 11.90
C ASP A 74 4.55 12.47 12.28
N GLY A 75 3.88 12.13 13.38
CA GLY A 75 3.70 10.76 13.86
C GLY A 75 4.57 10.38 15.04
N LEU A 76 4.14 9.37 15.77
CA LEU A 76 4.87 8.84 16.92
C LEU A 76 6.22 8.26 16.50
N PRO A 77 7.28 8.42 17.31
CA PRO A 77 8.61 7.84 17.02
C PRO A 77 8.56 6.35 16.72
N GLU A 78 7.78 5.57 17.48
CA GLU A 78 7.59 4.14 17.31
C GLU A 78 6.96 3.79 15.96
N ALA A 79 5.95 4.55 15.54
CA ALA A 79 5.31 4.35 14.24
C ALA A 79 6.27 4.67 13.09
N LYS A 80 7.05 5.76 13.20
CA LYS A 80 8.08 6.11 12.23
C LYS A 80 9.17 5.04 12.13
N ALA A 81 9.65 4.54 13.28
CA ALA A 81 10.64 3.47 13.35
C ALA A 81 10.12 2.15 12.78
N PHE A 82 8.84 1.85 12.98
CA PHE A 82 8.21 0.64 12.46
C PHE A 82 8.06 0.65 10.93
N PHE A 83 7.65 1.78 10.35
CA PHE A 83 7.41 1.86 8.90
C PHE A 83 8.68 2.15 8.08
N ALA A 84 9.69 2.80 8.65
CA ALA A 84 10.90 3.18 7.92
C ALA A 84 11.61 2.01 7.20
N PRO A 85 11.81 0.82 7.82
CA PRO A 85 12.42 -0.32 7.14
C PRO A 85 11.58 -0.85 5.97
N MET A 86 10.24 -0.79 6.07
CA MET A 86 9.33 -1.23 4.99
C MET A 86 9.42 -0.31 3.78
N LEU A 87 9.70 0.97 4.00
CA LEU A 87 9.84 1.99 2.96
C LEU A 87 11.28 2.10 2.45
N GLY A 88 12.26 1.49 3.14
CA GLY A 88 13.68 1.59 2.79
C GLY A 88 14.27 2.99 3.05
N VAL A 89 13.73 3.71 4.02
CA VAL A 89 14.15 5.07 4.42
C VAL A 89 14.49 5.11 5.90
N LYS A 90 14.99 6.27 6.39
CA LYS A 90 15.24 6.47 7.81
C LYS A 90 13.95 6.95 8.52
N PRO A 91 13.82 6.73 9.86
CA PRO A 91 12.64 7.18 10.60
C PRO A 91 12.37 8.69 10.50
N GLU A 92 13.41 9.52 10.43
CA GLU A 92 13.28 10.96 10.25
C GLU A 92 12.65 11.37 8.91
N ASP A 93 12.72 10.50 7.90
CA ASP A 93 12.12 10.73 6.56
C ASP A 93 10.67 10.23 6.47
N VAL A 94 10.11 9.68 7.55
CA VAL A 94 8.74 9.17 7.61
C VAL A 94 7.82 10.19 8.26
N ILE A 95 6.69 10.45 7.60
CA ILE A 95 5.57 11.21 8.16
C ILE A 95 4.37 10.26 8.24
N VAL A 96 3.83 10.10 9.44
CA VAL A 96 2.62 9.31 9.69
C VAL A 96 1.43 10.26 9.79
N CYS A 97 0.47 10.10 8.92
CA CYS A 97 -0.73 10.92 8.89
C CYS A 97 -1.99 10.07 8.70
N GLY A 98 -3.11 10.67 8.33
CA GLY A 98 -4.40 9.98 8.23
C GLY A 98 -4.39 8.77 7.29
N ASN A 99 -5.39 7.91 7.42
CA ASN A 99 -5.52 6.63 6.71
C ASN A 99 -6.01 6.73 5.25
N SER A 100 -6.20 7.94 4.71
CA SER A 100 -6.62 8.15 3.32
C SER A 100 -5.45 8.54 2.44
N SER A 101 -4.93 7.59 1.66
CA SER A 101 -3.86 7.84 0.68
C SER A 101 -4.23 8.91 -0.35
N LEU A 102 -5.51 9.01 -0.75
CA LEU A 102 -5.97 10.04 -1.68
C LEU A 102 -5.84 11.44 -1.09
N ASN A 103 -6.15 11.63 0.20
CA ASN A 103 -5.96 12.91 0.88
C ASN A 103 -4.48 13.26 0.98
N ILE A 104 -3.62 12.29 1.29
CA ILE A 104 -2.17 12.50 1.38
C ILE A 104 -1.60 12.89 0.01
N MET A 105 -2.01 12.22 -1.05
CA MET A 105 -1.61 12.56 -2.42
C MET A 105 -2.07 13.97 -2.81
N TYR A 106 -3.31 14.33 -2.47
CA TYR A 106 -3.82 15.68 -2.70
C TYR A 106 -3.00 16.74 -1.96
N TRP A 107 -2.68 16.52 -0.68
CA TRP A 107 -1.85 17.45 0.09
C TRP A 107 -0.45 17.60 -0.48
N ALA A 108 0.20 16.48 -0.85
CA ALA A 108 1.53 16.52 -1.46
C ALA A 108 1.53 17.32 -2.77
N MET A 109 0.56 17.06 -3.64
CA MET A 109 0.41 17.80 -4.90
C MET A 109 0.07 19.27 -4.68
N SER A 110 -0.84 19.56 -3.76
CA SER A 110 -1.20 20.95 -3.43
C SER A 110 -0.01 21.74 -2.90
N LEU A 111 0.78 21.14 -1.99
CA LEU A 111 2.00 21.77 -1.46
C LEU A 111 3.03 22.02 -2.58
N ALA A 112 3.23 21.05 -3.46
CA ALA A 112 4.14 21.19 -4.59
C ALA A 112 3.71 22.35 -5.52
N MET A 113 2.41 22.44 -5.80
CA MET A 113 1.84 23.48 -6.67
C MET A 113 1.83 24.87 -6.04
N THR A 114 1.76 24.97 -4.72
CA THR A 114 1.70 26.27 -4.02
C THR A 114 3.05 26.77 -3.54
N ASN A 115 3.93 25.87 -3.14
CA ASN A 115 5.22 26.23 -2.52
C ASN A 115 6.43 25.82 -3.37
N GLY A 116 6.21 25.01 -4.41
CA GLY A 116 7.28 24.39 -5.16
C GLY A 116 7.93 23.20 -4.42
N VAL A 117 8.82 22.49 -5.09
CA VAL A 117 9.57 21.36 -4.54
C VAL A 117 11.02 21.39 -4.99
N MET A 118 11.95 21.05 -4.10
CA MET A 118 13.39 20.87 -4.41
C MET A 118 14.00 22.03 -5.21
N GLY A 119 13.66 23.28 -4.86
CA GLY A 119 14.17 24.46 -5.53
C GLY A 119 13.41 24.85 -6.81
N SER A 120 12.44 24.07 -7.23
CA SER A 120 11.48 24.45 -8.29
C SER A 120 10.43 25.39 -7.71
N LYS A 121 10.11 26.43 -8.47
CA LYS A 121 9.01 27.34 -8.11
C LYS A 121 7.65 26.66 -8.38
N PRO A 122 6.59 27.11 -7.70
CA PRO A 122 5.22 26.70 -8.00
C PRO A 122 4.86 26.90 -9.47
#